data_abc29b9bad85bbcd1da26ea1d7d701f3
#
_entry.id   abc29b9bad85bbcd1da26ea1d7d701f3
#
_cell.length_a   1.000
_cell.length_b   1.000
_cell.length_c   1.000
_cell.angle_alpha   90.00
_cell.angle_beta   90.00
_cell.angle_gamma   90.00
#
_symmetry.space_group_name_H-M   'P 1'
#
loop_
_entity.id
_entity.type
_entity.pdbx_description
1 polymer ?
#
loop_
_entity_poly.entity_id
_entity_poly.type
_entity_poly.pdbx_seq_one_letter_code
_entity_poly.pdbx_strand_id
1 'polypeptide(L)'
;SEPTATLKPSKTPKPTATPKPSTTPKPTATPKPTATPDPDVTAKLRVSGHILYAEPGVTAAKLRAAFPQAEVEVYTSSSAAASGRLKTGMSVLIDDKLYTVIVPGDINASGTVNTADMRLLQRVLVGETELTDTAALAADLNENGRSDAADLVLLDAKMQRD
;
A
#
# COMPACT_ATOMS: atom_id res chain seq x y z
N SER A 1 -44.18 78.80 27.40
CA SER A 1 -43.68 77.36 27.52
C SER A 1 -43.29 76.88 26.15
N GLU A 2 -41.99 76.84 25.87
CA GLU A 2 -41.44 76.30 24.62
C GLU A 2 -41.29 74.78 24.69
N PRO A 3 -41.53 74.02 23.63
CA PRO A 3 -41.30 72.58 23.60
C PRO A 3 -39.82 72.28 23.37
N THR A 4 -39.29 71.47 24.25
CA THR A 4 -37.91 70.92 24.21
C THR A 4 -37.69 70.06 22.98
N ALA A 5 -36.66 70.36 22.19
CA ALA A 5 -36.28 69.61 21.01
C ALA A 5 -35.70 68.20 21.40
N THR A 6 -36.35 67.17 20.91
CA THR A 6 -35.90 65.78 21.08
C THR A 6 -34.65 65.47 20.18
N LEU A 7 -33.56 65.17 20.81
CA LEU A 7 -32.31 64.77 20.10
C LEU A 7 -32.48 63.42 19.37
N LYS A 8 -32.19 63.39 18.05
CA LYS A 8 -32.22 62.24 17.19
C LYS A 8 -31.09 61.31 17.57
N PRO A 9 -31.28 59.98 17.72
CA PRO A 9 -30.23 59.08 18.05
C PRO A 9 -29.16 58.97 16.94
N SER A 10 -27.90 59.06 17.35
CA SER A 10 -26.72 58.92 16.50
C SER A 10 -26.64 57.51 15.94
N LYS A 11 -26.32 57.39 14.64
CA LYS A 11 -26.15 56.08 13.97
C LYS A 11 -24.91 55.36 14.54
N THR A 12 -25.12 54.15 15.01
CA THR A 12 -24.07 53.23 15.43
C THR A 12 -23.09 52.95 14.26
N PRO A 13 -21.79 53.05 14.46
CA PRO A 13 -20.85 52.77 13.40
C PRO A 13 -20.92 51.29 13.02
N LYS A 14 -20.89 51.01 11.69
CA LYS A 14 -20.87 49.66 11.11
C LYS A 14 -19.60 48.94 11.54
N PRO A 15 -19.65 47.65 11.96
CA PRO A 15 -18.44 46.90 12.31
C PRO A 15 -17.47 46.84 11.14
N THR A 16 -16.21 47.17 11.40
CA THR A 16 -15.11 47.07 10.45
C THR A 16 -14.85 45.59 10.21
N ALA A 17 -14.78 45.17 8.94
CA ALA A 17 -14.50 43.79 8.56
C ALA A 17 -13.17 43.33 9.16
N THR A 18 -13.20 42.21 9.88
CA THR A 18 -12.02 41.53 10.40
C THR A 18 -11.16 41.05 9.20
N PRO A 19 -9.85 41.31 9.18
CA PRO A 19 -9.02 40.83 8.09
C PRO A 19 -9.02 39.29 8.05
N LYS A 20 -9.23 38.74 6.85
CA LYS A 20 -9.17 37.30 6.57
C LYS A 20 -7.80 36.76 7.00
N PRO A 21 -7.72 35.63 7.70
CA PRO A 21 -6.43 35.01 8.02
C PRO A 21 -5.59 34.80 6.76
N SER A 22 -4.35 35.29 6.79
CA SER A 22 -3.37 35.05 5.75
C SER A 22 -3.13 33.54 5.67
N THR A 23 -3.22 32.97 4.48
CA THR A 23 -2.91 31.57 4.25
C THR A 23 -1.47 31.32 4.62
N THR A 24 -1.23 30.52 5.64
CA THR A 24 0.11 30.03 6.01
C THR A 24 0.72 29.36 4.77
N PRO A 25 1.95 29.72 4.36
CA PRO A 25 2.57 29.06 3.22
C PRO A 25 2.68 27.56 3.52
N LYS A 26 2.24 26.73 2.57
CA LYS A 26 2.41 25.28 2.62
C LYS A 26 3.91 25.00 2.80
N PRO A 27 4.32 24.12 3.75
CA PRO A 27 5.72 23.75 3.90
C PRO A 27 6.29 23.32 2.55
N THR A 28 7.36 23.97 2.12
CA THR A 28 8.11 23.54 0.94
C THR A 28 8.67 22.16 1.24
N ALA A 29 8.36 21.17 0.39
CA ALA A 29 8.85 19.81 0.55
C ALA A 29 10.39 19.86 0.63
N THR A 30 10.94 19.34 1.71
CA THR A 30 12.39 19.14 1.86
C THR A 30 12.84 18.23 0.72
N PRO A 31 13.91 18.56 -0.04
CA PRO A 31 14.38 17.67 -1.09
C PRO A 31 14.69 16.30 -0.49
N LYS A 32 14.07 15.27 -1.05
CA LYS A 32 14.30 13.87 -0.64
C LYS A 32 15.77 13.53 -0.93
N PRO A 33 16.52 12.95 0.02
CA PRO A 33 17.91 12.57 -0.20
C PRO A 33 18.01 11.67 -1.44
N THR A 34 18.97 11.95 -2.31
CA THR A 34 19.29 11.10 -3.47
C THR A 34 19.96 9.83 -2.95
N ALA A 35 19.14 8.80 -2.64
CA ALA A 35 19.65 7.49 -2.29
C ALA A 35 19.77 6.64 -3.55
N THR A 36 20.81 5.83 -3.65
CA THR A 36 20.94 4.81 -4.69
C THR A 36 20.00 3.65 -4.35
N PRO A 37 19.24 3.10 -5.32
CA PRO A 37 18.41 1.92 -5.09
C PRO A 37 19.25 0.76 -4.52
N ASP A 38 18.70 0.05 -3.52
CA ASP A 38 19.32 -1.15 -2.99
C ASP A 38 19.17 -2.28 -4.02
N PRO A 39 20.28 -2.74 -4.65
CA PRO A 39 20.22 -3.74 -5.72
C PRO A 39 19.67 -5.10 -5.25
N ASP A 40 19.90 -5.47 -3.99
CA ASP A 40 19.38 -6.73 -3.41
C ASP A 40 17.86 -6.70 -3.31
N VAL A 41 17.31 -5.57 -2.94
CA VAL A 41 15.84 -5.41 -2.84
C VAL A 41 15.21 -5.33 -4.23
N THR A 42 15.83 -4.58 -5.15
CA THR A 42 15.33 -4.43 -6.52
C THR A 42 15.28 -5.78 -7.25
N ALA A 43 16.27 -6.66 -7.03
CA ALA A 43 16.27 -8.01 -7.59
C ALA A 43 15.15 -8.92 -7.05
N LYS A 44 14.58 -8.59 -5.90
CA LYS A 44 13.47 -9.31 -5.26
C LYS A 44 12.09 -8.77 -5.64
N LEU A 45 12.03 -7.83 -6.57
CA LEU A 45 10.81 -7.19 -7.02
C LEU A 45 10.64 -7.37 -8.52
N ARG A 46 9.41 -7.66 -8.96
CA ARG A 46 9.06 -7.73 -10.37
C ARG A 46 7.69 -7.07 -10.58
N VAL A 47 7.59 -6.22 -11.57
CA VAL A 47 6.33 -5.57 -11.96
C VAL A 47 5.82 -6.19 -13.24
N SER A 48 4.54 -6.54 -13.25
CA SER A 48 3.82 -7.03 -14.42
C SER A 48 2.43 -6.37 -14.47
N GLY A 49 2.23 -5.44 -15.39
CA GLY A 49 1.01 -4.63 -15.46
C GLY A 49 0.75 -3.86 -14.16
N HIS A 50 -0.34 -4.16 -13.49
CA HIS A 50 -0.71 -3.57 -12.18
C HIS A 50 -0.37 -4.47 -10.99
N ILE A 51 0.48 -5.49 -11.19
CA ILE A 51 0.89 -6.42 -10.15
C ILE A 51 2.36 -6.17 -9.81
N LEU A 52 2.64 -6.05 -8.53
CA LEU A 52 3.97 -6.02 -7.95
C LEU A 52 4.23 -7.36 -7.27
N TYR A 53 5.05 -8.20 -7.89
CA TYR A 53 5.55 -9.41 -7.26
C TYR A 53 6.71 -9.06 -6.34
N ALA A 54 6.65 -9.52 -5.11
CA ALA A 54 7.70 -9.33 -4.11
C ALA A 54 8.09 -10.68 -3.52
N GLU A 55 9.40 -10.94 -3.41
CA GLU A 55 9.87 -12.14 -2.71
C GLU A 55 9.50 -12.13 -1.22
N PRO A 56 9.29 -13.30 -0.59
CA PRO A 56 9.03 -13.39 0.83
C PRO A 56 10.07 -12.63 1.66
N GLY A 57 9.63 -11.96 2.72
CA GLY A 57 10.50 -11.19 3.59
C GLY A 57 10.82 -9.76 3.14
N VAL A 58 10.39 -9.32 1.96
CA VAL A 58 10.44 -7.90 1.57
C VAL A 58 9.49 -7.11 2.47
N THR A 59 9.96 -5.99 2.99
CA THR A 59 9.18 -5.09 3.85
C THR A 59 8.83 -3.80 3.14
N ALA A 60 7.82 -3.09 3.64
CA ALA A 60 7.46 -1.75 3.14
C ALA A 60 8.64 -0.77 3.19
N ALA A 61 9.52 -0.89 4.21
CA ALA A 61 10.72 -0.07 4.32
C ALA A 61 11.73 -0.41 3.21
N LYS A 62 11.96 -1.69 2.96
CA LYS A 62 12.82 -2.15 1.86
C LYS A 62 12.26 -1.75 0.50
N LEU A 63 10.94 -1.85 0.31
CA LEU A 63 10.31 -1.39 -0.92
C LEU A 63 10.55 0.10 -1.17
N ARG A 64 10.39 0.95 -0.15
CA ARG A 64 10.70 2.39 -0.25
C ARG A 64 12.16 2.64 -0.58
N ALA A 65 13.07 1.85 -0.03
CA ALA A 65 14.51 1.94 -0.32
C ALA A 65 14.85 1.51 -1.76
N ALA A 66 14.08 0.60 -2.35
CA ALA A 66 14.25 0.20 -3.76
C ALA A 66 13.86 1.31 -4.75
N PHE A 67 12.98 2.23 -4.34
CA PHE A 67 12.52 3.36 -5.16
C PHE A 67 12.79 4.71 -4.48
N PRO A 68 14.07 5.09 -4.27
CA PRO A 68 14.42 6.26 -3.46
C PRO A 68 13.99 7.60 -4.07
N GLN A 69 13.74 7.63 -5.38
CA GLN A 69 13.29 8.82 -6.11
C GLN A 69 11.76 8.89 -6.25
N ALA A 70 11.05 7.79 -5.96
CA ALA A 70 9.61 7.71 -6.07
C ALA A 70 8.91 7.95 -4.73
N GLU A 71 7.69 8.44 -4.78
CA GLU A 71 6.79 8.42 -3.62
C GLU A 71 6.16 7.03 -3.51
N VAL A 72 6.43 6.32 -2.41
CA VAL A 72 5.95 4.95 -2.21
C VAL A 72 5.10 4.87 -0.96
N GLU A 73 3.83 4.59 -1.16
CA GLU A 73 2.87 4.33 -0.10
C GLU A 73 2.42 2.87 -0.13
N VAL A 74 2.29 2.25 1.02
CA VAL A 74 1.89 0.84 1.15
C VAL A 74 0.65 0.77 2.02
N TYR A 75 -0.35 0.06 1.53
CA TYR A 75 -1.65 -0.10 2.18
C TYR A 75 -1.98 -1.57 2.39
N THR A 76 -2.67 -1.86 3.48
CA THR A 76 -3.28 -3.18 3.70
C THR A 76 -4.42 -3.41 2.70
N SER A 77 -4.91 -4.63 2.61
CA SER A 77 -6.13 -4.97 1.82
C SER A 77 -7.37 -4.18 2.26
N SER A 78 -7.38 -3.63 3.47
CA SER A 78 -8.44 -2.75 4.00
C SER A 78 -8.13 -1.26 3.86
N SER A 79 -7.18 -0.88 3.00
CA SER A 79 -6.77 0.50 2.71
C SER A 79 -6.18 1.28 3.90
N ALA A 80 -5.76 0.62 4.96
CA ALA A 80 -5.00 1.24 6.05
C ALA A 80 -3.51 1.29 5.69
N ALA A 81 -2.83 2.38 6.04
CA ALA A 81 -1.38 2.50 5.85
C ALA A 81 -0.63 1.32 6.49
N ALA A 82 0.26 0.71 5.73
CA ALA A 82 0.94 -0.50 6.14
C ALA A 82 2.43 -0.30 6.40
N SER A 83 2.93 -1.02 7.38
CA SER A 83 4.35 -1.17 7.69
C SER A 83 4.67 -2.66 7.88
N GLY A 84 5.95 -3.00 7.93
CA GLY A 84 6.36 -4.41 8.07
C GLY A 84 6.47 -5.15 6.74
N ARG A 85 6.23 -6.46 6.78
CA ARG A 85 6.37 -7.32 5.59
C ARG A 85 5.26 -7.07 4.58
N LEU A 86 5.62 -7.13 3.31
CA LEU A 86 4.64 -7.18 2.23
C LEU A 86 3.89 -8.52 2.28
N LYS A 87 2.63 -8.49 1.91
CA LYS A 87 1.73 -9.64 1.90
C LYS A 87 0.94 -9.65 0.61
N THR A 88 0.53 -10.83 0.19
CA THR A 88 -0.42 -10.98 -0.92
C THR A 88 -1.70 -10.19 -0.65
N GLY A 89 -2.19 -9.47 -1.65
CA GLY A 89 -3.40 -8.64 -1.56
C GLY A 89 -3.21 -7.25 -0.95
N MET A 90 -2.01 -6.86 -0.57
CA MET A 90 -1.72 -5.45 -0.25
C MET A 90 -1.73 -4.59 -1.50
N SER A 91 -1.91 -3.28 -1.31
CA SER A 91 -1.80 -2.28 -2.37
C SER A 91 -0.58 -1.40 -2.16
N VAL A 92 0.09 -1.07 -3.25
CA VAL A 92 1.23 -0.15 -3.26
C VAL A 92 1.00 0.93 -4.29
N LEU A 93 1.15 2.18 -3.88
CA LEU A 93 1.15 3.34 -4.76
C LEU A 93 2.60 3.77 -4.98
N ILE A 94 3.03 3.84 -6.23
CA ILE A 94 4.36 4.31 -6.63
C ILE A 94 4.15 5.39 -7.69
N ASP A 95 4.49 6.64 -7.38
CA ASP A 95 4.30 7.80 -8.26
C ASP A 95 2.91 7.81 -8.91
N ASP A 96 1.85 7.79 -8.09
CA ASP A 96 0.43 7.77 -8.49
C ASP A 96 -0.03 6.51 -9.26
N LYS A 97 0.81 5.49 -9.39
CA LYS A 97 0.43 4.19 -9.98
C LYS A 97 0.14 3.17 -8.90
N LEU A 98 -1.05 2.63 -8.94
CA LEU A 98 -1.51 1.61 -7.98
C LEU A 98 -1.13 0.21 -8.47
N TYR A 99 -0.52 -0.57 -7.59
CA TYR A 99 -0.16 -1.97 -7.80
C TYR A 99 -0.78 -2.85 -6.72
N THR A 100 -1.20 -4.05 -7.11
CA THR A 100 -1.54 -5.11 -6.16
C THR A 100 -0.30 -5.96 -5.87
N VAL A 101 0.01 -6.18 -4.61
CA VAL A 101 1.16 -6.98 -4.19
C VAL A 101 0.79 -8.46 -4.24
N ILE A 102 1.64 -9.24 -4.87
CA ILE A 102 1.62 -10.70 -4.81
C ILE A 102 2.97 -11.17 -4.25
N VAL A 103 2.92 -11.95 -3.21
CA VAL A 103 4.09 -12.63 -2.64
C VAL A 103 3.97 -14.11 -3.02
N PRO A 104 4.76 -14.60 -4.01
CA PRO A 104 4.64 -15.99 -4.47
C PRO A 104 4.83 -17.00 -3.33
N GLY A 105 3.82 -17.82 -3.11
CA GLY A 105 3.75 -18.78 -2.02
C GLY A 105 3.01 -18.30 -0.76
N ASP A 106 2.79 -16.99 -0.56
CA ASP A 106 1.99 -16.44 0.54
C ASP A 106 0.49 -16.47 0.16
N ILE A 107 -0.10 -17.65 0.15
CA ILE A 107 -1.46 -17.91 -0.33
C ILE A 107 -2.51 -17.41 0.67
N ASN A 108 -2.18 -17.49 1.95
CA ASN A 108 -3.07 -17.07 3.04
C ASN A 108 -2.91 -15.58 3.43
N ALA A 109 -2.07 -14.83 2.69
CA ALA A 109 -1.80 -13.41 2.94
C ALA A 109 -1.27 -13.10 4.35
N SER A 110 -0.50 -14.00 4.94
CA SER A 110 0.13 -13.83 6.26
C SER A 110 1.41 -12.99 6.21
N GLY A 111 2.04 -12.89 5.04
CA GLY A 111 3.35 -12.28 4.81
C GLY A 111 4.53 -13.22 5.06
N THR A 112 4.24 -14.51 5.20
CA THR A 112 5.24 -15.58 5.36
C THR A 112 4.81 -16.79 4.55
N VAL A 113 5.75 -17.42 3.88
CA VAL A 113 5.52 -18.68 3.17
C VAL A 113 5.85 -19.83 4.12
N ASN A 114 4.84 -20.63 4.45
CA ASN A 114 5.00 -21.70 5.44
C ASN A 114 3.99 -22.85 5.21
N THR A 115 3.98 -23.82 6.12
CA THR A 115 3.10 -24.99 6.04
C THR A 115 1.61 -24.68 6.03
N ALA A 116 1.18 -23.47 6.49
CA ALA A 116 -0.22 -23.08 6.41
C ALA A 116 -0.64 -22.82 4.96
N ASP A 117 0.26 -22.21 4.16
CA ASP A 117 0.06 -21.99 2.71
C ASP A 117 0.00 -23.33 1.96
N MET A 118 0.92 -24.24 2.28
CA MET A 118 0.92 -25.58 1.70
C MET A 118 -0.40 -26.31 1.98
N ARG A 119 -0.88 -26.28 3.22
CA ARG A 119 -2.16 -26.90 3.58
C ARG A 119 -3.33 -26.25 2.85
N LEU A 120 -3.30 -24.93 2.68
CA LEU A 120 -4.34 -24.22 1.93
C LEU A 120 -4.35 -24.67 0.48
N LEU A 121 -3.17 -24.74 -0.18
CA LEU A 121 -3.06 -25.24 -1.55
C LEU A 121 -3.53 -26.70 -1.67
N GLN A 122 -3.16 -27.59 -0.73
CA GLN A 122 -3.64 -28.96 -0.71
C GLN A 122 -5.17 -29.04 -0.66
N ARG A 123 -5.82 -28.23 0.17
CA ARG A 123 -7.29 -28.16 0.26
C ARG A 123 -7.95 -27.67 -1.02
N VAL A 124 -7.30 -26.76 -1.72
CA VAL A 124 -7.75 -26.28 -3.04
C VAL A 124 -7.67 -27.41 -4.06
N LEU A 125 -6.56 -28.16 -4.08
CA LEU A 125 -6.34 -29.25 -5.05
C LEU A 125 -7.34 -30.41 -4.88
N VAL A 126 -7.85 -30.63 -3.66
CA VAL A 126 -8.91 -31.64 -3.41
C VAL A 126 -10.32 -31.06 -3.49
N GLY A 127 -10.46 -29.78 -3.85
CA GLY A 127 -11.77 -29.13 -4.04
C GLY A 127 -12.51 -28.75 -2.75
N GLU A 128 -11.80 -28.70 -1.60
CA GLU A 128 -12.40 -28.33 -0.31
C GLU A 128 -12.57 -26.81 -0.15
N THR A 129 -11.83 -26.01 -0.90
CA THR A 129 -11.89 -24.54 -0.84
C THR A 129 -11.47 -23.93 -2.16
N GLU A 130 -11.86 -22.68 -2.37
CA GLU A 130 -11.47 -21.88 -3.53
C GLU A 130 -10.52 -20.77 -3.10
N LEU A 131 -9.69 -20.30 -4.03
CA LEU A 131 -8.80 -19.15 -3.84
C LEU A 131 -9.45 -17.87 -4.35
N THR A 132 -9.13 -16.76 -3.69
CA THR A 132 -9.37 -15.43 -4.29
C THR A 132 -8.39 -15.21 -5.45
N ASP A 133 -8.67 -14.24 -6.33
CA ASP A 133 -7.82 -13.94 -7.48
C ASP A 133 -6.35 -13.70 -7.09
N THR A 134 -6.11 -12.93 -6.01
CA THR A 134 -4.75 -12.66 -5.52
C THR A 134 -4.09 -13.88 -4.91
N ALA A 135 -4.84 -14.72 -4.20
CA ALA A 135 -4.34 -15.97 -3.64
C ALA A 135 -4.03 -17.01 -4.73
N ALA A 136 -4.81 -17.04 -5.80
CA ALA A 136 -4.55 -17.88 -6.97
C ALA A 136 -3.24 -17.48 -7.67
N LEU A 137 -2.99 -16.18 -7.84
CA LEU A 137 -1.72 -15.67 -8.38
C LEU A 137 -0.53 -15.97 -7.46
N ALA A 138 -0.73 -15.97 -6.14
CA ALA A 138 0.32 -16.34 -5.19
C ALA A 138 0.58 -17.85 -5.16
N ALA A 139 -0.42 -18.66 -5.51
CA ALA A 139 -0.34 -20.11 -5.54
C ALA A 139 0.25 -20.66 -6.86
N ASP A 140 0.14 -19.89 -7.95
CA ASP A 140 0.71 -20.23 -9.27
C ASP A 140 2.21 -19.85 -9.30
N LEU A 141 3.06 -20.75 -8.80
CA LEU A 141 4.49 -20.49 -8.68
C LEU A 141 5.25 -20.71 -10.00
N ASN A 142 4.69 -21.48 -10.93
CA ASN A 142 5.27 -21.73 -12.24
C ASN A 142 4.69 -20.79 -13.34
N GLU A 143 3.74 -19.93 -12.98
CA GLU A 143 3.11 -18.93 -13.86
C GLU A 143 2.42 -19.55 -15.09
N ASN A 144 1.84 -20.75 -14.94
CA ASN A 144 1.11 -21.42 -16.01
C ASN A 144 -0.38 -21.05 -16.07
N GLY A 145 -0.85 -20.19 -15.16
CA GLY A 145 -2.23 -19.72 -15.03
C GLY A 145 -3.13 -20.68 -14.25
N ARG A 146 -2.56 -21.64 -13.53
CA ARG A 146 -3.30 -22.62 -12.72
C ARG A 146 -2.57 -22.86 -11.41
N SER A 147 -3.34 -23.20 -10.38
CA SER A 147 -2.78 -23.70 -9.12
C SER A 147 -2.95 -25.22 -9.12
N ASP A 148 -1.87 -25.97 -9.34
CA ASP A 148 -1.90 -27.42 -9.47
C ASP A 148 -0.82 -28.13 -8.63
N ALA A 149 -0.66 -29.45 -8.82
CA ALA A 149 0.29 -30.22 -8.05
C ALA A 149 1.76 -29.84 -8.31
N ALA A 150 2.07 -29.25 -9.47
CA ALA A 150 3.42 -28.75 -9.75
C ALA A 150 3.76 -27.56 -8.84
N ASP A 151 2.80 -26.68 -8.57
CA ASP A 151 2.98 -25.55 -7.66
C ASP A 151 3.18 -25.99 -6.22
N LEU A 152 2.51 -27.09 -5.80
CA LEU A 152 2.71 -27.66 -4.48
C LEU A 152 4.16 -28.13 -4.28
N VAL A 153 4.76 -28.73 -5.32
CA VAL A 153 6.18 -29.15 -5.30
C VAL A 153 7.10 -27.93 -5.24
N LEU A 154 6.80 -26.88 -6.01
CA LEU A 154 7.58 -25.64 -5.99
C LEU A 154 7.46 -24.90 -4.66
N LEU A 155 6.27 -24.92 -4.05
CA LEU A 155 6.03 -24.32 -2.73
C LEU A 155 6.85 -25.04 -1.66
N ASP A 156 6.88 -26.38 -1.67
CA ASP A 156 7.71 -27.16 -0.76
C ASP A 156 9.20 -26.83 -0.93
N ALA A 157 9.68 -26.81 -2.17
CA ALA A 157 11.07 -26.46 -2.46
C ALA A 157 11.42 -25.02 -2.04
N LYS A 158 10.46 -24.07 -2.10
CA LYS A 158 10.65 -22.70 -1.66
C LYS A 158 10.77 -22.62 -0.14
N MET A 159 9.95 -23.34 0.61
CA MET A 159 10.00 -23.38 2.08
C MET A 159 11.27 -24.00 2.64
N GLN A 160 11.95 -24.84 1.87
CA GLN A 160 13.22 -25.45 2.28
C GLN A 160 14.44 -24.53 2.10
N ARG A 161 14.28 -23.41 1.40
CA ARG A 161 15.36 -22.44 1.10
C ARG A 161 15.35 -21.21 2.01
N ASP A 162 14.23 -20.95 2.68
CA ASP A 162 14.05 -19.83 3.62
C ASP A 162 14.30 -20.29 5.07
#